data_4e0c6450976f3c5e4537a4ffeba0a002
#
_entry.id   4e0c6450976f3c5e4537a4ffeba0a002
#
_cell.length_a   1.000
_cell.length_b   1.000
_cell.length_c   1.000
_cell.angle_alpha   90.00
_cell.angle_beta   90.00
_cell.angle_gamma   90.00
#
_symmetry.space_group_name_H-M   'P 1'
#
loop_
_entity.id
_entity.type
_entity.pdbx_description
1 polymer ?
#
loop_
_entity_poly.entity_id
_entity_poly.type
_entity_poly.pdbx_seq_one_letter_code
_entity_poly.pdbx_strand_id
1 'polypeptide(L)'
;PFNAKGARDAKGTQTPDRVREMTENEVSRVVYECAIEVHRTLGGPGLLEGVYEEALAWELKQRDLKVQRQVTVPIQYKGQNLGTPMRLDLLVEGIVIVECKATGDYNRIFESQVLTYLRMSRLKLGLVINFGEKFVKDGIHRVVNGL
;
A
#
# COMPACT_ATOMS: atom_id res chain seq x y z
N PRO A 1 -20.73 -23.28 2.76
CA PRO A 1 -21.14 -23.06 2.62
C PRO A 1 -21.17 -22.67 2.60
N PHE A 2 -21.10 -22.79 2.27
CA PHE A 2 -21.66 -22.39 2.18
C PHE A 2 -21.47 -22.05 1.62
N ASN A 3 -21.50 -22.15 0.91
CA ASN A 3 -22.03 -21.92 0.31
C ASN A 3 -21.92 -21.22 -0.23
N ALA A 4 -21.99 -21.22 -1.10
CA ALA A 4 -22.41 -20.63 -1.61
C ALA A 4 -22.54 -19.94 -2.22
N LYS A 5 -22.80 -19.48 -2.96
CA LYS A 5 -23.46 -18.91 -3.37
C LYS A 5 -23.84 -18.55 -3.36
N GLY A 6 -23.60 -18.32 -3.78
CA GLY A 6 -24.30 -18.03 -3.63
C GLY A 6 -24.82 -18.57 -3.34
N ALA A 7 -24.70 -18.93 -3.22
CA ALA A 7 -25.20 -19.40 -2.76
C ALA A 7 -25.93 -19.44 -2.09
N ARG A 8 -26.42 -19.91 -2.37
CA ARG A 8 -27.33 -19.99 -1.49
C ARG A 8 -27.37 -21.11 -0.77
N ASP A 9 -27.43 -21.23 0.19
CA ASP A 9 -27.47 -22.34 0.83
C ASP A 9 -28.65 -22.89 0.74
N ALA A 10 -28.84 -23.75 0.74
CA ALA A 10 -30.02 -24.25 0.49
C ALA A 10 -31.17 -23.78 1.18
N LYS A 11 -31.78 -23.59 1.12
CA LYS A 11 -32.51 -22.92 1.45
C LYS A 11 -32.88 -21.91 1.08
N GLY A 12 -33.35 -22.28 0.75
CA GLY A 12 -33.71 -21.09 0.26
C GLY A 12 -32.91 -19.91 0.57
N THR A 13 -32.20 -19.98 1.58
CA THR A 13 -31.33 -18.90 1.94
C THR A 13 -30.16 -18.83 0.99
N GLN A 14 -30.02 -17.74 0.29
CA GLN A 14 -28.93 -17.56 -0.61
C GLN A 14 -27.73 -17.05 0.12
N THR A 15 -26.58 -17.70 -0.08
CA THR A 15 -25.31 -17.23 0.46
C THR A 15 -24.95 -15.92 -0.20
N PRO A 16 -24.56 -14.91 0.57
CA PRO A 16 -24.11 -13.67 -0.02
C PRO A 16 -22.95 -13.91 -0.98
N ASP A 17 -22.89 -13.17 -2.04
CA ASP A 17 -21.80 -13.27 -3.00
C ASP A 17 -20.49 -13.00 -2.29
N ARG A 18 -19.50 -13.84 -2.57
CA ARG A 18 -18.17 -13.61 -2.04
C ARG A 18 -17.57 -12.38 -2.69
N VAL A 19 -17.08 -11.47 -1.88
CA VAL A 19 -16.38 -10.31 -2.38
C VAL A 19 -15.08 -10.78 -3.00
N ARG A 20 -14.83 -10.43 -4.25
CA ARG A 20 -13.62 -10.80 -4.95
C ARG A 20 -12.44 -10.02 -4.35
N GLU A 21 -11.35 -10.73 -4.12
CA GLU A 21 -10.13 -10.09 -3.65
C GLU A 21 -9.52 -9.23 -4.74
N MET A 22 -9.00 -8.09 -4.36
CA MET A 22 -8.34 -7.19 -5.30
C MET A 22 -6.95 -7.71 -5.64
N THR A 23 -6.58 -7.51 -6.91
CA THR A 23 -5.22 -7.79 -7.34
C THR A 23 -4.30 -6.63 -6.97
N GLU A 24 -2.99 -6.86 -7.03
CA GLU A 24 -2.00 -5.82 -6.79
C GLU A 24 -2.21 -4.63 -7.72
N ASN A 25 -2.49 -4.88 -9.00
CA ASN A 25 -2.68 -3.80 -9.96
C ASN A 25 -3.96 -3.01 -9.67
N GLU A 26 -5.01 -3.67 -9.22
CA GLU A 26 -6.23 -2.97 -8.84
C GLU A 26 -6.02 -2.09 -7.61
N VAL A 27 -5.32 -2.60 -6.62
CA VAL A 27 -4.98 -1.81 -5.43
C VAL A 27 -4.10 -0.62 -5.82
N SER A 28 -3.10 -0.85 -6.66
CA SER A 28 -2.19 0.20 -7.12
C SER A 28 -2.93 1.34 -7.79
N ARG A 29 -3.95 1.02 -8.60
CA ARG A 29 -4.74 2.05 -9.26
C ARG A 29 -5.45 2.94 -8.25
N VAL A 30 -6.06 2.35 -7.23
CA VAL A 30 -6.75 3.13 -6.21
C VAL A 30 -5.77 3.99 -5.41
N VAL A 31 -4.61 3.42 -5.07
CA VAL A 31 -3.56 4.18 -4.38
C VAL A 31 -3.13 5.38 -5.22
N TYR A 32 -2.95 5.18 -6.51
CA TYR A 32 -2.55 6.23 -7.43
C TYR A 32 -3.58 7.37 -7.44
N GLU A 33 -4.86 7.02 -7.58
CA GLU A 33 -5.94 8.00 -7.58
C GLU A 33 -6.02 8.76 -6.26
N CYS A 34 -5.89 8.05 -5.15
CA CYS A 34 -5.92 8.67 -3.82
C CYS A 34 -4.72 9.58 -3.58
N ALA A 35 -3.54 9.21 -4.08
CA ALA A 35 -2.35 10.05 -3.95
C ALA A 35 -2.53 11.37 -4.70
N ILE A 36 -3.12 11.32 -5.89
CA ILE A 36 -3.41 12.52 -6.67
C ILE A 36 -4.39 13.41 -5.90
N GLU A 37 -5.45 12.82 -5.35
CA GLU A 37 -6.43 13.56 -4.58
C GLU A 37 -5.81 14.24 -3.36
N VAL A 38 -5.00 13.49 -2.61
CA VAL A 38 -4.32 14.01 -1.41
C VAL A 38 -3.42 15.20 -1.77
N HIS A 39 -2.58 15.03 -2.77
CA HIS A 39 -1.60 16.03 -3.16
C HIS A 39 -2.29 17.30 -3.64
N ARG A 40 -3.33 17.14 -4.48
CA ARG A 40 -4.07 18.26 -5.01
C ARG A 40 -4.82 19.01 -3.91
N THR A 41 -5.47 18.27 -3.01
CA THR A 41 -6.27 18.87 -1.95
C THR A 41 -5.40 19.62 -0.94
N LEU A 42 -4.21 19.06 -0.64
CA LEU A 42 -3.28 19.70 0.29
C LEU A 42 -2.45 20.82 -0.36
N GLY A 43 -2.59 21.03 -1.67
CA GLY A 43 -1.96 22.15 -2.34
C GLY A 43 -0.57 21.87 -2.89
N GLY A 44 -0.22 20.61 -3.11
CA GLY A 44 1.07 20.24 -3.68
C GLY A 44 2.12 19.95 -2.60
N PRO A 45 3.41 20.13 -2.93
CA PRO A 45 4.49 19.86 -1.98
C PRO A 45 4.57 20.90 -0.87
N GLY A 46 5.33 20.61 0.18
CA GLY A 46 5.63 21.57 1.22
C GLY A 46 5.22 21.17 2.62
N LEU A 47 4.56 20.02 2.77
CA LEU A 47 4.19 19.53 4.08
C LEU A 47 5.10 18.39 4.51
N LEU A 48 5.02 18.00 5.77
CA LEU A 48 5.79 16.89 6.30
C LEU A 48 5.28 15.57 5.75
N GLU A 49 6.17 14.60 5.62
CA GLU A 49 5.90 13.28 5.09
C GLU A 49 4.72 12.61 5.80
N GLY A 50 4.67 12.69 7.14
CA GLY A 50 3.60 12.07 7.90
C GLY A 50 2.22 12.62 7.63
N VAL A 51 2.12 13.88 7.20
CA VAL A 51 0.83 14.48 6.85
C VAL A 51 0.26 13.82 5.60
N TYR A 52 1.10 13.63 4.59
CA TYR A 52 0.68 12.97 3.35
C TYR A 52 0.32 11.51 3.61
N GLU A 53 1.10 10.82 4.44
CA GLU A 53 0.83 9.43 4.79
C GLU A 53 -0.53 9.30 5.47
N GLU A 54 -0.82 10.17 6.43
CA GLU A 54 -2.08 10.12 7.15
C GLU A 54 -3.26 10.40 6.21
N ALA A 55 -3.13 11.42 5.37
CA ALA A 55 -4.17 11.78 4.42
C ALA A 55 -4.41 10.65 3.42
N LEU A 56 -3.34 10.03 2.93
CA LEU A 56 -3.46 8.92 1.99
C LEU A 56 -4.16 7.72 2.64
N ALA A 57 -3.80 7.39 3.88
CA ALA A 57 -4.46 6.32 4.60
C ALA A 57 -5.95 6.60 4.75
N TRP A 58 -6.31 7.85 5.06
CA TRP A 58 -7.70 8.25 5.19
C TRP A 58 -8.46 8.08 3.87
N GLU A 59 -7.88 8.57 2.76
CA GLU A 59 -8.51 8.46 1.44
C GLU A 59 -8.72 7.00 1.04
N LEU A 60 -7.72 6.15 1.27
CA LEU A 60 -7.83 4.73 0.94
C LEU A 60 -8.96 4.06 1.73
N LYS A 61 -9.10 4.41 3.01
CA LYS A 61 -10.18 3.86 3.84
C LYS A 61 -11.55 4.33 3.34
N GLN A 62 -11.65 5.54 2.80
CA GLN A 62 -12.90 6.03 2.20
C GLN A 62 -13.27 5.25 0.94
N ARG A 63 -12.30 4.59 0.31
CA ARG A 63 -12.52 3.70 -0.82
C ARG A 63 -12.73 2.25 -0.37
N ASP A 64 -12.95 2.02 0.93
CA ASP A 64 -13.19 0.71 1.53
C ASP A 64 -12.00 -0.25 1.41
N LEU A 65 -10.80 0.27 1.29
CA LEU A 65 -9.60 -0.56 1.35
C LEU A 65 -9.12 -0.72 2.78
N LYS A 66 -8.57 -1.88 3.07
CA LYS A 66 -7.94 -2.14 4.37
C LYS A 66 -6.56 -1.52 4.35
N VAL A 67 -6.26 -0.68 5.32
CA VAL A 67 -4.99 0.03 5.39
C VAL A 67 -4.41 -0.14 6.79
N GLN A 68 -3.17 -0.61 6.84
CA GLN A 68 -2.40 -0.66 8.07
C GLN A 68 -1.26 0.35 7.95
N ARG A 69 -1.03 1.12 9.00
CA ARG A 69 0.03 2.12 9.03
C ARG A 69 1.14 1.67 9.96
N GLN A 70 2.38 2.01 9.59
CA GLN A 70 3.57 1.78 10.41
C GLN A 70 3.65 0.31 10.85
N VAL A 71 3.63 -0.57 9.86
CA VAL A 71 3.64 -2.01 10.07
C VAL A 71 5.07 -2.48 10.34
N THR A 72 5.28 -3.16 11.45
CA THR A 72 6.58 -3.71 11.81
C THR A 72 6.70 -5.12 11.28
N VAL A 73 7.77 -5.39 10.53
CA VAL A 73 8.07 -6.72 10.00
C VAL A 73 9.41 -7.17 10.55
N PRO A 74 9.46 -8.31 11.27
CA PRO A 74 10.72 -8.78 11.81
C PRO A 74 11.68 -9.22 10.71
N ILE A 75 12.97 -9.02 10.96
CA ILE A 75 14.03 -9.44 10.04
C ILE A 75 14.70 -10.67 10.62
N GLN A 76 14.79 -11.72 9.81
CA GLN A 76 15.51 -12.92 10.19
C GLN A 76 16.87 -12.96 9.49
N TYR A 77 17.90 -13.33 10.26
CA TYR A 77 19.24 -13.51 9.75
C TYR A 77 19.72 -14.88 10.21
N LYS A 78 19.91 -15.80 9.26
CA LYS A 78 20.35 -17.17 9.54
C LYS A 78 19.50 -17.82 10.64
N GLY A 79 18.19 -17.68 10.53
CA GLY A 79 17.25 -18.27 11.47
C GLY A 79 17.07 -17.49 12.78
N GLN A 80 17.76 -16.38 12.95
CA GLN A 80 17.66 -15.55 14.14
C GLN A 80 16.80 -14.32 13.86
N ASN A 81 15.89 -14.02 14.78
CA ASN A 81 15.17 -12.75 14.72
C ASN A 81 16.10 -11.65 15.21
N LEU A 82 16.32 -10.65 14.35
CA LEU A 82 17.11 -9.50 14.72
C LEU A 82 16.25 -8.53 15.53
N GLY A 83 16.91 -7.76 16.40
CA GLY A 83 16.19 -6.80 17.23
C GLY A 83 15.72 -5.54 16.51
N THR A 84 16.22 -5.32 15.28
CA THR A 84 15.85 -4.15 14.48
C THR A 84 14.92 -4.60 13.35
N PRO A 85 13.64 -4.30 13.41
CA PRO A 85 12.70 -4.70 12.36
C PRO A 85 12.67 -3.72 11.21
N MET A 86 12.05 -4.14 10.10
CA MET A 86 11.60 -3.19 9.07
C MET A 86 10.33 -2.50 9.55
N ARG A 87 10.09 -1.30 9.03
CA ARG A 87 8.82 -0.61 9.24
C ARG A 87 8.31 -0.13 7.91
N LEU A 88 7.08 -0.53 7.58
CA LEU A 88 6.40 -0.13 6.37
C LEU A 88 5.49 1.05 6.69
N ASP A 89 5.48 2.09 5.86
CA ASP A 89 4.57 3.22 6.09
C ASP A 89 3.12 2.79 5.99
N LEU A 90 2.74 2.17 4.86
CA LEU A 90 1.40 1.65 4.65
C LEU A 90 1.46 0.25 4.06
N LEU A 91 0.54 -0.59 4.49
CA LEU A 91 0.27 -1.88 3.87
C LEU A 91 -1.21 -1.88 3.48
N VAL A 92 -1.48 -1.97 2.17
CA VAL A 92 -2.83 -1.82 1.63
C VAL A 92 -3.33 -3.17 1.17
N GLU A 93 -4.50 -3.56 1.66
CA GLU A 93 -5.14 -4.86 1.40
C GLU A 93 -4.22 -6.04 1.72
N GLY A 94 -3.21 -5.84 2.56
CA GLY A 94 -2.24 -6.87 2.90
C GLY A 94 -1.32 -7.27 1.76
N ILE A 95 -1.38 -6.61 0.60
CA ILE A 95 -0.64 -7.06 -0.58
C ILE A 95 0.21 -5.98 -1.26
N VAL A 96 -0.01 -4.71 -0.98
CA VAL A 96 0.77 -3.62 -1.59
C VAL A 96 1.41 -2.77 -0.52
N ILE A 97 2.73 -2.62 -0.60
CA ILE A 97 3.50 -1.74 0.28
C ILE A 97 3.49 -0.35 -0.33
N VAL A 98 3.23 0.67 0.47
CA VAL A 98 3.33 2.06 0.03
C VAL A 98 4.26 2.80 0.97
N GLU A 99 5.31 3.42 0.41
CA GLU A 99 6.25 4.25 1.13
C GLU A 99 6.05 5.70 0.71
N CYS A 100 5.82 6.58 1.66
CA CYS A 100 5.59 7.99 1.40
C CYS A 100 6.87 8.78 1.64
N LYS A 101 7.20 9.64 0.70
CA LYS A 101 8.32 10.56 0.81
C LYS A 101 7.82 11.98 0.52
N ALA A 102 8.54 12.97 1.03
CA ALA A 102 8.22 14.37 0.78
C ALA A 102 9.53 15.13 0.66
N THR A 103 10.26 14.87 -0.41
CA THR A 103 11.61 15.43 -0.60
C THR A 103 11.74 16.07 -1.97
N GLY A 104 12.50 17.17 -2.03
CA GLY A 104 12.88 17.76 -3.30
C GLY A 104 14.07 17.06 -3.94
N ASP A 105 14.68 16.11 -3.24
CA ASP A 105 15.90 15.43 -3.66
C ASP A 105 15.67 13.91 -3.61
N TYR A 106 14.96 13.42 -4.61
CA TYR A 106 14.59 12.01 -4.66
C TYR A 106 15.81 11.13 -4.90
N ASN A 107 15.91 10.04 -4.14
CA ASN A 107 17.01 9.10 -4.26
C ASN A 107 16.46 7.70 -4.59
N ARG A 108 17.01 7.08 -5.63
CA ARG A 108 16.57 5.75 -6.06
C ARG A 108 16.78 4.67 -5.01
N ILE A 109 17.55 4.96 -3.96
CA ILE A 109 17.71 4.03 -2.85
C ILE A 109 16.35 3.71 -2.20
N PHE A 110 15.37 4.62 -2.28
CA PHE A 110 14.04 4.38 -1.74
C PHE A 110 13.36 3.18 -2.42
N GLU A 111 13.58 3.03 -3.74
CA GLU A 111 13.04 1.89 -4.48
C GLU A 111 13.74 0.59 -4.10
N SER A 112 15.06 0.66 -3.90
CA SER A 112 15.83 -0.50 -3.43
C SER A 112 15.37 -0.95 -2.05
N GLN A 113 15.07 -0.02 -1.17
CA GLN A 113 14.54 -0.33 0.17
C GLN A 113 13.18 -1.04 0.06
N VAL A 114 12.30 -0.54 -0.79
CA VAL A 114 10.99 -1.17 -0.98
C VAL A 114 11.15 -2.56 -1.58
N LEU A 115 12.06 -2.75 -2.53
CA LEU A 115 12.31 -4.08 -3.08
C LEU A 115 12.76 -5.06 -1.99
N THR A 116 13.62 -4.61 -1.09
CA THR A 116 14.05 -5.42 0.05
C THR A 116 12.86 -5.76 0.94
N TYR A 117 11.99 -4.80 1.23
CA TYR A 117 10.78 -5.02 2.03
C TYR A 117 9.87 -6.05 1.36
N LEU A 118 9.69 -5.96 0.04
CA LEU A 118 8.88 -6.91 -0.71
C LEU A 118 9.42 -8.32 -0.61
N ARG A 119 10.74 -8.48 -0.75
CA ARG A 119 11.38 -9.79 -0.66
C ARG A 119 11.21 -10.40 0.72
N MET A 120 11.39 -9.62 1.77
CA MET A 120 11.29 -10.10 3.14
C MET A 120 9.86 -10.40 3.55
N SER A 121 8.89 -9.65 3.07
CA SER A 121 7.47 -9.86 3.37
C SER A 121 6.79 -10.79 2.38
N ARG A 122 7.50 -11.21 1.33
CA ARG A 122 6.97 -12.08 0.26
C ARG A 122 5.79 -11.46 -0.45
N LEU A 123 5.87 -10.16 -0.67
CA LEU A 123 4.86 -9.42 -1.44
C LEU A 123 5.43 -9.07 -2.80
N LYS A 124 4.54 -8.73 -3.73
CA LYS A 124 4.90 -8.59 -5.14
C LYS A 124 4.95 -7.17 -5.64
N LEU A 125 4.30 -6.24 -4.97
CA LEU A 125 4.19 -4.86 -5.45
C LEU A 125 4.36 -3.86 -4.32
N GLY A 126 5.18 -2.85 -4.59
CA GLY A 126 5.30 -1.68 -3.74
C GLY A 126 5.28 -0.42 -4.57
N LEU A 127 4.96 0.67 -3.92
CA LEU A 127 4.97 2.00 -4.51
C LEU A 127 5.76 2.92 -3.60
N VAL A 128 6.67 3.71 -4.19
CA VAL A 128 7.25 4.86 -3.51
C VAL A 128 6.56 6.08 -4.05
N ILE A 129 5.94 6.87 -3.18
CA ILE A 129 5.21 8.06 -3.59
C ILE A 129 5.90 9.28 -2.99
N ASN A 130 6.49 10.09 -3.85
CA ASN A 130 7.15 11.32 -3.41
C ASN A 130 6.20 12.50 -3.58
N PHE A 131 5.62 12.93 -2.49
CA PHE A 131 4.74 14.11 -2.47
C PHE A 131 5.51 15.42 -2.56
N GLY A 132 6.84 15.35 -2.55
CA GLY A 132 7.69 16.53 -2.75
C GLY A 132 7.76 17.00 -4.20
N GLU A 133 7.22 16.23 -5.15
CA GLU A 133 7.14 16.65 -6.54
C GLU A 133 6.04 17.69 -6.73
N LYS A 134 6.22 18.53 -7.74
CA LYS A 134 5.19 19.51 -8.09
C LYS A 134 3.88 18.82 -8.44
N PHE A 135 3.94 17.73 -9.20
CA PHE A 135 2.80 16.88 -9.51
C PHE A 135 3.13 15.48 -9.01
N VAL A 136 2.28 14.95 -8.15
CA VAL A 136 2.59 13.67 -7.50
C VAL A 136 2.67 12.52 -8.49
N LYS A 137 1.97 12.62 -9.62
CA LYS A 137 2.04 11.57 -10.65
C LYS A 137 3.47 11.35 -11.13
N ASP A 138 4.32 12.39 -11.09
CA ASP A 138 5.71 12.28 -11.48
C ASP A 138 6.58 11.71 -10.35
N GLY A 139 6.02 11.58 -9.16
CA GLY A 139 6.70 11.04 -7.99
C GLY A 139 6.26 9.66 -7.58
N ILE A 140 5.45 8.98 -8.40
CA ILE A 140 4.99 7.62 -8.08
C ILE A 140 5.88 6.62 -8.80
N HIS A 141 6.59 5.81 -8.02
CA HIS A 141 7.55 4.84 -8.54
C HIS A 141 7.10 3.44 -8.15
N ARG A 142 6.91 2.61 -9.16
CA ARG A 142 6.42 1.25 -8.99
C ARG A 142 7.60 0.30 -8.83
N VAL A 143 7.55 -0.55 -7.81
CA VAL A 143 8.58 -1.54 -7.53
C VAL A 143 7.92 -2.91 -7.54
N VAL A 144 8.46 -3.83 -8.33
CA VAL A 144 7.86 -5.16 -8.47
C VAL A 144 8.83 -6.25 -8.00
N ASN A 145 8.25 -7.32 -7.48
CA ASN A 145 8.97 -8.50 -7.04
C ASN A 145 8.20 -9.73 -7.53
N GLY A 146 8.42 -10.08 -8.81
CA GLY A 146 7.79 -11.24 -9.41
C GLY A 146 6.31 -11.09 -9.73
N LEU A 147 5.88 -9.87 -9.98
CA LEU A 147 4.49 -9.62 -10.35
C LEU A 147 4.26 -9.91 -11.83
#